data_b52db792ae98ab9dc17e44ec57d2c839
#
_entry.id   b52db792ae98ab9dc17e44ec57d2c839
#
_cell.length_a   1.000
_cell.length_b   1.000
_cell.length_c   1.000
_cell.angle_alpha   90.00
_cell.angle_beta   90.00
_cell.angle_gamma   90.00
#
_symmetry.space_group_name_H-M   'P 1'
#
loop_
_entity.id
_entity.type
_entity.pdbx_description
1 polymer ?
#
loop_
_entity_poly.entity_id
_entity_poly.type
_entity_poly.pdbx_seq_one_letter_code
_entity_poly.pdbx_strand_id
1 'polypeptide(L)'
;LSASSAASDVYKRQILNSVYLGEYLVGLIYFLVASLTDALDGFLARKMNWYTELGKILDPIADKLLVIGTIFVLWANNFIPLYVFTILIGRDVLILLGAAMHMSLITSNAPSPNILGKITTGSQIFYIAQILILQAMDFDIRLIWLDWMIVFITASSLLVYAFQWFNSIKGHHEQS
;
A
#
# COMPACT_ATOMS: atom_id res chain seq x y z
N LEU A 1 15.18 15.66 6.09
CA LEU A 1 14.26 15.12 5.07
C LEU A 1 15.00 14.39 3.94
N SER A 2 16.14 14.87 3.44
CA SER A 2 16.87 14.23 2.33
C SER A 2 17.56 12.91 2.72
N ALA A 3 18.03 12.77 3.94
CA ALA A 3 18.73 11.56 4.39
C ALA A 3 17.79 10.38 4.66
N SER A 4 16.59 10.63 5.21
CA SER A 4 15.56 9.60 5.43
C SER A 4 15.00 9.08 4.10
N SER A 5 14.74 9.96 3.14
CA SER A 5 14.29 9.59 1.79
C SER A 5 15.35 8.75 1.06
N ALA A 6 16.63 9.14 1.10
CA ALA A 6 17.69 8.39 0.47
C ALA A 6 17.89 6.99 1.10
N ALA A 7 17.78 6.87 2.42
CA ALA A 7 17.81 5.57 3.10
C ALA A 7 16.64 4.68 2.70
N SER A 8 15.41 5.23 2.65
CA SER A 8 14.21 4.51 2.20
C SER A 8 14.38 3.95 0.78
N ASP A 9 14.93 4.73 -0.15
CA ASP A 9 15.14 4.30 -1.53
C ASP A 9 16.20 3.18 -1.65
N VAL A 10 17.23 3.19 -0.80
CA VAL A 10 18.22 2.11 -0.72
C VAL A 10 17.56 0.81 -0.24
N TYR A 11 16.74 0.85 0.80
CA TYR A 11 16.03 -0.33 1.30
C TYR A 11 15.04 -0.89 0.27
N LYS A 12 14.31 -0.03 -0.46
CA LYS A 12 13.41 -0.45 -1.55
C LYS A 12 14.17 -1.24 -2.63
N ARG A 13 15.32 -0.73 -3.06
CA ARG A 13 16.19 -1.44 -4.01
C ARG A 13 16.70 -2.77 -3.46
N GLN A 14 17.09 -2.81 -2.20
CA GLN A 14 17.59 -4.03 -1.55
C GLN A 14 16.50 -5.10 -1.46
N ILE A 15 15.26 -4.75 -1.10
CA ILE A 15 14.13 -5.68 -1.06
C ILE A 15 13.91 -6.29 -2.45
N LEU A 16 13.79 -5.47 -3.49
CA LEU A 16 13.55 -5.93 -4.85
C LEU A 16 14.67 -6.84 -5.33
N ASN A 17 15.92 -6.48 -5.06
CA ASN A 17 17.09 -7.25 -5.45
C ASN A 17 17.19 -8.57 -4.69
N SER A 18 16.97 -8.58 -3.37
CA SER A 18 17.01 -9.79 -2.55
C SER A 18 15.94 -10.80 -2.96
N VAL A 19 14.72 -10.34 -3.22
CA VAL A 19 13.64 -11.22 -3.70
C VAL A 19 13.94 -11.75 -5.10
N TYR A 20 14.49 -10.92 -5.99
CA TYR A 20 14.89 -11.34 -7.34
C TYR A 20 16.02 -12.36 -7.32
N LEU A 21 16.98 -12.25 -6.39
CA LEU A 21 18.12 -13.18 -6.23
C LEU A 21 17.75 -14.45 -5.45
N GLY A 22 16.52 -14.58 -4.96
CA GLY A 22 16.10 -15.74 -4.16
C GLY A 22 16.49 -15.66 -2.67
N GLU A 23 17.00 -14.52 -2.22
CA GLU A 23 17.37 -14.28 -0.81
C GLU A 23 16.14 -13.83 -0.01
N TYR A 24 15.11 -14.68 0.07
CA TYR A 24 13.79 -14.31 0.59
C TYR A 24 13.80 -13.89 2.07
N LEU A 25 14.66 -14.51 2.90
CA LEU A 25 14.82 -14.13 4.30
C LEU A 25 15.35 -12.69 4.45
N VAL A 26 16.34 -12.35 3.62
CA VAL A 26 16.92 -11.00 3.60
C VAL A 26 15.89 -10.00 3.08
N GLY A 27 15.18 -10.36 2.03
CA GLY A 27 14.07 -9.57 1.49
C GLY A 27 12.97 -9.32 2.52
N LEU A 28 12.60 -10.33 3.30
CA LEU A 28 11.63 -10.24 4.40
C LEU A 28 12.09 -9.26 5.48
N ILE A 29 13.35 -9.38 5.93
CA ILE A 29 13.90 -8.51 6.98
C ILE A 29 13.88 -7.05 6.51
N TYR A 30 14.37 -6.77 5.31
CA TYR A 30 14.34 -5.42 4.75
C TYR A 30 12.91 -4.89 4.58
N PHE A 31 11.97 -5.73 4.13
CA PHE A 31 10.58 -5.35 3.96
C PHE A 31 9.92 -4.98 5.30
N LEU A 32 10.14 -5.79 6.34
CA LEU A 32 9.58 -5.52 7.68
C LEU A 32 10.20 -4.26 8.30
N VAL A 33 11.52 -4.09 8.20
CA VAL A 33 12.20 -2.89 8.70
C VAL A 33 11.70 -1.64 7.99
N ALA A 34 11.63 -1.66 6.66
CA ALA A 34 11.15 -0.53 5.88
C ALA A 34 9.69 -0.21 6.21
N SER A 35 8.80 -1.22 6.25
CA SER A 35 7.38 -1.02 6.59
C SER A 35 7.18 -0.46 7.99
N LEU A 36 7.99 -0.90 8.96
CA LEU A 36 7.94 -0.40 10.34
C LEU A 36 8.46 1.04 10.43
N THR A 37 9.56 1.34 9.73
CA THR A 37 10.13 2.69 9.69
C THR A 37 9.14 3.67 9.06
N ASP A 38 8.55 3.34 7.92
CA ASP A 38 7.53 4.16 7.25
C ASP A 38 6.31 4.39 8.17
N ALA A 39 5.86 3.36 8.89
CA ALA A 39 4.75 3.50 9.85
C ALA A 39 5.11 4.43 11.03
N LEU A 40 6.34 4.35 11.54
CA LEU A 40 6.83 5.21 12.61
C LEU A 40 6.98 6.66 12.13
N ASP A 41 7.55 6.89 10.96
CA ASP A 41 7.73 8.22 10.36
C ASP A 41 6.37 8.89 10.13
N GLY A 42 5.39 8.16 9.59
CA GLY A 42 4.03 8.63 9.42
C GLY A 42 3.31 8.92 10.76
N PHE A 43 3.60 8.15 11.81
CA PHE A 43 3.06 8.40 13.15
C PHE A 43 3.69 9.65 13.79
N LEU A 44 5.03 9.81 13.72
CA LEU A 44 5.75 10.96 14.26
C LEU A 44 5.36 12.26 13.54
N ALA A 45 5.31 12.25 12.22
CA ALA A 45 4.94 13.40 11.41
C ALA A 45 3.52 13.92 11.78
N ARG A 46 2.57 13.00 11.99
CA ARG A 46 1.22 13.35 12.47
C ARG A 46 1.23 13.97 13.87
N LYS A 47 2.04 13.44 14.78
CA LYS A 47 2.11 13.91 16.17
C LYS A 47 2.78 15.29 16.30
N MET A 48 3.72 15.60 15.38
CA MET A 48 4.52 16.83 15.44
C MET A 48 4.01 17.95 14.51
N ASN A 49 2.91 17.74 13.79
CA ASN A 49 2.33 18.71 12.84
C ASN A 49 3.34 19.25 11.79
N TRP A 50 4.30 18.46 11.39
CA TRP A 50 5.34 18.83 10.42
C TRP A 50 4.88 18.49 8.99
N TYR A 51 3.79 19.13 8.55
CA TYR A 51 3.29 18.92 7.19
C TYR A 51 3.61 20.11 6.30
N THR A 52 4.29 19.83 5.18
CA THR A 52 4.32 20.73 4.04
C THR A 52 3.17 20.37 3.09
N GLU A 53 2.62 21.33 2.34
CA GLU A 53 1.54 21.08 1.37
C GLU A 53 1.92 20.00 0.33
N LEU A 54 3.15 20.02 -0.15
CA LEU A 54 3.71 18.99 -1.05
C LEU A 54 3.88 17.63 -0.36
N GLY A 55 4.29 17.61 0.90
CA GLY A 55 4.44 16.39 1.69
C GLY A 55 3.12 15.64 1.83
N LYS A 56 2.00 16.35 2.05
CA LYS A 56 0.66 15.74 2.17
C LYS A 56 0.25 14.90 0.95
N ILE A 57 0.78 15.20 -0.23
CA ILE A 57 0.48 14.51 -1.48
C ILE A 57 1.52 13.42 -1.76
N LEU A 58 2.80 13.71 -1.52
CA LEU A 58 3.91 12.80 -1.85
C LEU A 58 4.07 11.66 -0.84
N ASP A 59 3.81 11.91 0.46
CA ASP A 59 3.95 10.89 1.51
C ASP A 59 3.07 9.65 1.24
N PRO A 60 1.75 9.77 0.93
CA PRO A 60 0.93 8.59 0.63
C PRO A 60 1.39 7.82 -0.62
N ILE A 61 2.01 8.51 -1.57
CA ILE A 61 2.54 7.87 -2.80
C ILE A 61 3.83 7.12 -2.46
N ALA A 62 4.74 7.74 -1.71
CA ALA A 62 6.02 7.15 -1.33
C ALA A 62 5.84 5.89 -0.45
N ASP A 63 4.92 5.95 0.53
CA ASP A 63 4.60 4.82 1.41
C ASP A 63 4.08 3.61 0.60
N LYS A 64 3.30 3.86 -0.45
CA LYS A 64 2.76 2.80 -1.30
C LYS A 64 3.74 2.23 -2.31
N LEU A 65 4.76 2.98 -2.72
CA LEU A 65 5.74 2.51 -3.69
C LEU A 65 6.49 1.25 -3.22
N LEU A 66 6.77 1.15 -1.92
CA LEU A 66 7.39 -0.05 -1.34
C LEU A 66 6.49 -1.28 -1.52
N VAL A 67 5.23 -1.18 -1.10
CA VAL A 67 4.26 -2.29 -1.16
C VAL A 67 3.99 -2.66 -2.61
N ILE A 68 3.75 -1.69 -3.48
CA ILE A 68 3.52 -1.88 -4.92
C ILE A 68 4.71 -2.57 -5.59
N GLY A 69 5.94 -2.08 -5.32
CA GLY A 69 7.16 -2.66 -5.87
C GLY A 69 7.37 -4.10 -5.42
N THR A 70 7.12 -4.40 -4.15
CA THR A 70 7.26 -5.76 -3.62
C THR A 70 6.20 -6.70 -4.22
N ILE A 71 4.94 -6.27 -4.33
CA ILE A 71 3.86 -7.02 -4.99
C ILE A 71 4.23 -7.30 -6.46
N PHE A 72 4.79 -6.31 -7.16
CA PHE A 72 5.24 -6.47 -8.54
C PHE A 72 6.31 -7.57 -8.67
N VAL A 73 7.33 -7.56 -7.81
CA VAL A 73 8.41 -8.56 -7.84
C VAL A 73 7.88 -9.95 -7.48
N LEU A 74 6.99 -10.07 -6.49
CA LEU A 74 6.36 -11.34 -6.14
C LEU A 74 5.52 -11.91 -7.28
N TRP A 75 4.80 -11.06 -8.00
CA TRP A 75 4.08 -11.47 -9.21
C TRP A 75 5.03 -11.88 -10.34
N ALA A 76 6.07 -11.11 -10.61
CA ALA A 76 7.05 -11.41 -11.67
C ALA A 76 7.79 -12.74 -11.42
N ASN A 77 7.95 -13.14 -10.15
CA ASN A 77 8.51 -14.44 -9.77
C ASN A 77 7.43 -15.55 -9.63
N ASN A 78 6.19 -15.32 -10.05
CA ASN A 78 5.07 -16.25 -10.00
C ASN A 78 4.64 -16.69 -8.58
N PHE A 79 5.03 -15.97 -7.53
CA PHE A 79 4.60 -16.26 -6.15
C PHE A 79 3.16 -15.83 -5.88
N ILE A 80 2.67 -14.84 -6.61
CA ILE A 80 1.27 -14.43 -6.56
C ILE A 80 0.62 -14.48 -7.94
N PRO A 81 -0.66 -14.83 -8.04
CA PRO A 81 -1.37 -14.90 -9.32
C PRO A 81 -1.70 -13.51 -9.86
N LEU A 82 -1.89 -13.44 -11.16
CA LEU A 82 -2.25 -12.20 -11.86
C LEU A 82 -3.51 -11.54 -11.29
N TYR A 83 -4.53 -12.32 -10.90
CA TYR A 83 -5.77 -11.74 -10.36
C TYR A 83 -5.55 -11.03 -9.02
N VAL A 84 -4.72 -11.59 -8.12
CA VAL A 84 -4.35 -10.93 -6.86
C VAL A 84 -3.58 -9.65 -7.15
N PHE A 85 -2.54 -9.73 -7.99
CA PHE A 85 -1.75 -8.59 -8.42
C PHE A 85 -2.64 -7.45 -8.94
N THR A 86 -3.53 -7.77 -9.88
CA THR A 86 -4.41 -6.77 -10.52
C THR A 86 -5.36 -6.12 -9.52
N ILE A 87 -5.94 -6.89 -8.59
CA ILE A 87 -6.87 -6.37 -7.59
C ILE A 87 -6.17 -5.48 -6.58
N LEU A 88 -4.99 -5.88 -6.08
CA LEU A 88 -4.22 -5.12 -5.10
C LEU A 88 -3.75 -3.78 -5.68
N ILE A 89 -3.09 -3.82 -6.83
CA ILE A 89 -2.56 -2.62 -7.50
C ILE A 89 -3.70 -1.75 -8.03
N GLY A 90 -4.69 -2.36 -8.66
CA GLY A 90 -5.85 -1.63 -9.21
C GLY A 90 -6.60 -0.85 -8.13
N ARG A 91 -6.82 -1.46 -6.96
CA ARG A 91 -7.44 -0.76 -5.81
C ARG A 91 -6.60 0.44 -5.37
N ASP A 92 -5.30 0.28 -5.24
CA ASP A 92 -4.45 1.36 -4.76
C ASP A 92 -4.38 2.51 -5.75
N VAL A 93 -4.30 2.22 -7.04
CA VAL A 93 -4.36 3.21 -8.12
C VAL A 93 -5.72 3.92 -8.14
N LEU A 94 -6.82 3.19 -8.04
CA LEU A 94 -8.17 3.78 -8.04
C LEU A 94 -8.41 4.71 -6.85
N ILE A 95 -7.92 4.36 -5.67
CA ILE A 95 -8.03 5.23 -4.48
C ILE A 95 -7.18 6.49 -4.65
N LEU A 96 -5.96 6.38 -5.16
CA LEU A 96 -5.09 7.54 -5.42
C LEU A 96 -5.71 8.48 -6.46
N LEU A 97 -6.24 7.94 -7.56
CA LEU A 97 -6.92 8.72 -8.58
C LEU A 97 -8.19 9.38 -8.03
N GLY A 98 -9.00 8.63 -7.26
CA GLY A 98 -10.21 9.16 -6.63
C GLY A 98 -9.90 10.29 -5.63
N ALA A 99 -8.84 10.14 -4.84
CA ALA A 99 -8.39 11.19 -3.92
C ALA A 99 -7.89 12.44 -4.67
N ALA A 100 -7.09 12.26 -5.73
CA ALA A 100 -6.62 13.36 -6.55
C ALA A 100 -7.78 14.11 -7.23
N MET A 101 -8.75 13.39 -7.78
CA MET A 101 -9.95 13.98 -8.38
C MET A 101 -10.79 14.73 -7.34
N HIS A 102 -10.96 14.18 -6.15
CA HIS A 102 -11.71 14.84 -5.08
C HIS A 102 -11.06 16.16 -4.66
N MET A 103 -9.74 16.19 -4.51
CA MET A 103 -8.99 17.41 -4.18
C MET A 103 -9.05 18.46 -5.28
N SER A 104 -9.09 18.04 -6.55
CA SER A 104 -9.12 18.94 -7.70
C SER A 104 -10.51 19.52 -7.99
N LEU A 105 -11.58 18.75 -7.77
CA LEU A 105 -12.93 19.09 -8.22
C LEU A 105 -13.87 19.54 -7.11
N ILE A 106 -13.66 19.12 -5.88
CA ILE A 106 -14.65 19.30 -4.80
C ILE A 106 -14.10 20.17 -3.66
N THR A 107 -12.99 19.82 -3.07
CA THR A 107 -12.38 20.57 -1.96
C THR A 107 -10.86 20.37 -1.94
N SER A 108 -10.13 21.40 -1.45
CA SER A 108 -8.68 21.29 -1.19
C SER A 108 -8.32 20.38 -0.01
N ASN A 109 -9.29 19.86 0.72
CA ASN A 109 -9.07 18.95 1.84
C ASN A 109 -9.10 17.50 1.36
N ALA A 110 -8.05 16.75 1.67
CA ALA A 110 -8.02 15.32 1.42
C ALA A 110 -9.16 14.60 2.18
N PRO A 111 -9.82 13.61 1.57
CA PRO A 111 -10.84 12.82 2.24
C PRO A 111 -10.25 12.16 3.50
N SER A 112 -11.04 12.13 4.58
CA SER A 112 -10.60 11.56 5.86
C SER A 112 -10.15 10.11 5.70
N PRO A 113 -9.03 9.72 6.34
CA PRO A 113 -8.51 8.37 6.23
C PRO A 113 -9.52 7.36 6.79
N ASN A 114 -9.96 6.42 5.95
CA ASN A 114 -10.91 5.39 6.35
C ASN A 114 -10.19 4.25 7.11
N ILE A 115 -10.79 3.76 8.19
CA ILE A 115 -10.30 2.62 8.97
C ILE A 115 -10.11 1.39 8.07
N LEU A 116 -11.02 1.14 7.12
CA LEU A 116 -10.90 0.06 6.15
C LEU A 116 -9.66 0.17 5.26
N GLY A 117 -9.26 1.37 4.88
CA GLY A 117 -8.01 1.60 4.14
C GLY A 117 -6.77 1.17 4.93
N LYS A 118 -6.75 1.44 6.24
CA LYS A 118 -5.66 1.02 7.14
C LYS A 118 -5.62 -0.49 7.31
N ILE A 119 -6.79 -1.13 7.50
CA ILE A 119 -6.91 -2.59 7.61
C ILE A 119 -6.41 -3.23 6.31
N THR A 120 -6.79 -2.74 5.16
CA THR A 120 -6.36 -3.29 3.87
C THR A 120 -4.85 -3.18 3.69
N THR A 121 -4.24 -2.03 3.99
CA THR A 121 -2.78 -1.88 3.90
C THR A 121 -2.06 -2.80 4.88
N GLY A 122 -2.54 -2.93 6.12
CA GLY A 122 -2.01 -3.88 7.09
C GLY A 122 -2.12 -5.34 6.61
N SER A 123 -3.26 -5.69 6.01
CA SER A 123 -3.47 -7.03 5.43
C SER A 123 -2.57 -7.30 4.22
N GLN A 124 -2.28 -6.30 3.39
CA GLN A 124 -1.31 -6.41 2.29
C GLN A 124 0.11 -6.67 2.80
N ILE A 125 0.55 -5.93 3.83
CA ILE A 125 1.87 -6.13 4.46
C ILE A 125 1.95 -7.54 5.05
N PHE A 126 0.91 -7.99 5.75
CA PHE A 126 0.85 -9.33 6.30
C PHE A 126 0.90 -10.41 5.22
N TYR A 127 0.15 -10.24 4.13
CA TYR A 127 0.12 -11.17 2.99
C TYR A 127 1.51 -11.29 2.34
N ILE A 128 2.20 -10.17 2.09
CA ILE A 128 3.55 -10.15 1.54
C ILE A 128 4.53 -10.87 2.48
N ALA A 129 4.46 -10.55 3.77
CA ALA A 129 5.33 -11.17 4.77
C ALA A 129 5.14 -12.70 4.82
N GLN A 130 3.90 -13.19 4.77
CA GLN A 130 3.60 -14.63 4.74
C GLN A 130 4.21 -15.32 3.52
N ILE A 131 4.11 -14.72 2.33
CA ILE A 131 4.72 -15.29 1.12
C ILE A 131 6.23 -15.34 1.26
N LEU A 132 6.87 -14.26 1.72
CA LEU A 132 8.31 -14.22 1.89
C LEU A 132 8.80 -15.23 2.96
N ILE A 133 8.04 -15.44 4.03
CA ILE A 133 8.34 -16.48 5.04
C ILE A 133 8.28 -17.87 4.42
N LEU A 134 7.23 -18.19 3.68
CA LEU A 134 7.08 -19.51 3.03
C LEU A 134 8.23 -19.78 2.06
N GLN A 135 8.60 -18.78 1.26
CA GLN A 135 9.72 -18.91 0.34
C GLN A 135 11.07 -19.01 1.06
N ALA A 136 11.28 -18.29 2.16
CA ALA A 136 12.50 -18.36 2.97
C ALA A 136 12.67 -19.71 3.68
N MET A 137 11.58 -20.44 3.88
CA MET A 137 11.57 -21.78 4.47
C MET A 137 11.56 -22.90 3.41
N ASP A 138 11.74 -22.56 2.13
CA ASP A 138 11.65 -23.48 0.98
C ASP A 138 10.32 -24.26 0.93
N PHE A 139 9.24 -23.69 1.47
CA PHE A 139 7.91 -24.24 1.33
C PHE A 139 7.29 -23.78 0.02
N ASP A 140 7.30 -24.62 -0.98
CA ASP A 140 6.58 -24.40 -2.25
C ASP A 140 5.08 -24.69 -2.10
N ILE A 141 4.47 -24.14 -1.04
CA ILE A 141 3.05 -24.29 -0.73
C ILE A 141 2.36 -22.97 -1.01
N ARG A 142 1.51 -22.96 -2.03
CA ARG A 142 0.64 -21.84 -2.28
C ARG A 142 -0.65 -21.95 -1.45
N LEU A 143 -0.84 -21.02 -0.54
CA LEU A 143 -2.02 -20.95 0.31
C LEU A 143 -3.15 -20.18 -0.42
N ILE A 144 -3.89 -20.88 -1.30
CA ILE A 144 -4.97 -20.30 -2.13
C ILE A 144 -6.02 -19.57 -1.28
N TRP A 145 -6.29 -20.02 -0.06
CA TRP A 145 -7.22 -19.36 0.85
C TRP A 145 -6.75 -17.96 1.28
N LEU A 146 -5.43 -17.74 1.40
CA LEU A 146 -4.86 -16.40 1.66
C LEU A 146 -5.07 -15.46 0.47
N ASP A 147 -4.92 -15.98 -0.75
CA ASP A 147 -5.18 -15.21 -1.98
C ASP A 147 -6.64 -14.71 -1.98
N TRP A 148 -7.59 -15.59 -1.69
CA TRP A 148 -9.01 -15.20 -1.63
C TRP A 148 -9.33 -14.27 -0.48
N MET A 149 -8.71 -14.48 0.68
CA MET A 149 -8.89 -13.61 1.84
C MET A 149 -8.44 -12.17 1.54
N ILE A 150 -7.24 -11.99 0.97
CA ILE A 150 -6.73 -10.65 0.66
C ILE A 150 -7.55 -9.99 -0.45
N VAL A 151 -7.99 -10.75 -1.46
CA VAL A 151 -8.87 -10.27 -2.52
C VAL A 151 -10.20 -9.78 -1.93
N PHE A 152 -10.82 -10.55 -1.04
CA PHE A 152 -12.08 -10.18 -0.40
C PHE A 152 -11.95 -8.90 0.45
N ILE A 153 -10.90 -8.79 1.27
CA ILE A 153 -10.63 -7.60 2.09
C ILE A 153 -10.43 -6.37 1.18
N THR A 154 -9.65 -6.54 0.11
CA THR A 154 -9.32 -5.45 -0.82
C THR A 154 -10.55 -5.00 -1.61
N ALA A 155 -11.35 -5.93 -2.13
CA ALA A 155 -12.57 -5.63 -2.87
C ALA A 155 -13.61 -4.95 -1.96
N SER A 156 -13.79 -5.44 -0.73
CA SER A 156 -14.69 -4.82 0.25
C SER A 156 -14.29 -3.38 0.56
N SER A 157 -12.99 -3.12 0.73
CA SER A 157 -12.46 -1.77 0.95
C SER A 157 -12.73 -0.85 -0.24
N LEU A 158 -12.58 -1.35 -1.46
CA LEU A 158 -12.84 -0.59 -2.69
C LEU A 158 -14.32 -0.22 -2.82
N LEU A 159 -15.23 -1.16 -2.54
CA LEU A 159 -16.68 -0.92 -2.59
C LEU A 159 -17.12 0.16 -1.60
N VAL A 160 -16.62 0.09 -0.36
CA VAL A 160 -16.94 1.11 0.65
C VAL A 160 -16.39 2.47 0.25
N TYR A 161 -15.17 2.53 -0.32
CA TYR A 161 -14.60 3.79 -0.78
C TYR A 161 -15.40 4.39 -1.94
N ALA A 162 -15.81 3.56 -2.92
CA ALA A 162 -16.65 3.98 -4.04
C ALA A 162 -18.01 4.51 -3.57
N PHE A 163 -18.63 3.86 -2.59
CA PHE A 163 -19.90 4.29 -2.00
C PHE A 163 -19.77 5.63 -1.28
N GLN A 164 -18.72 5.82 -0.49
CA GLN A 164 -18.47 7.10 0.20
C GLN A 164 -18.23 8.24 -0.79
N TRP A 165 -17.46 7.98 -1.84
CA TRP A 165 -17.19 8.96 -2.88
C TRP A 165 -18.46 9.37 -3.63
N PHE A 166 -19.30 8.39 -3.98
CA PHE A 166 -20.60 8.65 -4.65
C PHE A 166 -21.55 9.49 -3.79
N ASN A 167 -21.62 9.20 -2.49
CA ASN A 167 -22.43 10.00 -1.56
C ASN A 167 -21.90 11.43 -1.38
N SER A 168 -20.59 11.60 -1.40
CA SER A 168 -19.96 12.93 -1.32
C SER A 168 -20.32 13.81 -2.51
N ILE A 169 -20.39 13.25 -3.73
CA ILE A 169 -20.80 13.98 -4.94
C ILE A 169 -22.28 14.38 -4.86
N LYS A 170 -23.16 13.48 -4.41
CA LYS A 170 -24.59 13.79 -4.28
C LYS A 170 -24.85 14.94 -3.30
N GLY A 171 -24.18 14.94 -2.15
CA GLY A 171 -24.36 16.00 -1.14
C GLY A 171 -23.92 17.38 -1.61
N HIS A 172 -23.01 17.47 -2.58
CA HIS A 172 -22.60 18.75 -3.17
C HIS A 172 -23.65 19.29 -4.16
N HIS A 173 -24.35 18.43 -4.88
CA HIS A 173 -25.41 18.85 -5.80
C HIS A 173 -26.69 19.33 -5.12
N GLU A 174 -26.92 18.97 -3.86
CA GLU A 174 -28.07 19.43 -3.07
C GLU A 174 -27.84 20.76 -2.37
N GLN A 175 -26.60 21.28 -2.35
CA GLN A 175 -26.23 22.54 -1.70
C GLN A 175 -25.90 23.68 -2.67
N SER A 176 -25.93 23.43 -3.97
CA SER A 176 -25.74 24.41 -5.05
C SER A 176 -27.08 24.74 -5.71
#